data_22485c6ea7d84acf4f011a1d3542a791
#
_entry.id   22485c6ea7d84acf4f011a1d3542a791
#
_cell.length_a   1.000
_cell.length_b   1.000
_cell.length_c   1.000
_cell.angle_alpha   90.00
_cell.angle_beta   90.00
_cell.angle_gamma   90.00
#
_symmetry.space_group_name_H-M   'P 1'
#
loop_
_entity.id
_entity.type
_entity.pdbx_description
1 polymer ?
#
loop_
_entity_poly.entity_id
_entity_poly.type
_entity_poly.pdbx_seq_one_letter_code
_entity_poly.pdbx_strand_id
1 'polypeptide(L)'
;MLDYDEEAERYDVWRGGEPRAAAAADAVLALVPGRARSLLDVACGTGIVTRRLAAGRPGLRVTGLDRSPAMARHAAARLPGAVVLADGRRLPFRNGEFDAVSSVWLLHLVEDVVDARRIVAECARVLRPGGTYVTTVDKGASHNVGSDIDVVLSSRPPRPASDAAALVESYAVGAGLVPAARAGFTGRGQGRSPRRAIADLRRGWFVTLPPGHPRADEFAARLAALPDQDRPRPDPVFTLRAFGKPVHGPPPGE
;
A
#
# COMPACT_ATOMS: atom_id res chain seq x y z
N MET A 1 -5.97 -15.95 -2.25
CA MET A 1 -5.45 -14.73 -1.56
C MET A 1 -4.24 -15.14 -0.73
N LEU A 2 -3.21 -14.32 -0.65
CA LEU A 2 -2.03 -14.60 0.18
C LEU A 2 -2.46 -14.65 1.65
N ASP A 3 -2.02 -15.69 2.39
CA ASP A 3 -2.20 -15.73 3.82
C ASP A 3 -1.13 -14.86 4.50
N TYR A 4 -1.52 -13.68 4.96
CA TYR A 4 -0.61 -12.72 5.59
C TYR A 4 -0.16 -13.17 6.97
N ASP A 5 -0.89 -14.07 7.64
CA ASP A 5 -0.48 -14.61 8.92
C ASP A 5 0.69 -15.61 8.76
N GLU A 6 0.71 -16.39 7.69
CA GLU A 6 1.82 -17.30 7.37
C GLU A 6 3.05 -16.56 6.82
N GLU A 7 2.84 -15.46 6.09
CA GLU A 7 3.92 -14.69 5.43
C GLU A 7 4.61 -13.69 6.37
N ALA A 8 4.04 -13.34 7.52
CA ALA A 8 4.47 -12.23 8.37
C ALA A 8 5.96 -12.27 8.74
N GLU A 9 6.51 -13.45 9.08
CA GLU A 9 7.92 -13.60 9.50
C GLU A 9 8.92 -13.25 8.39
N ARG A 10 8.55 -13.51 7.12
CA ARG A 10 9.44 -13.34 5.96
C ARG A 10 9.08 -12.11 5.12
N TYR A 11 7.96 -11.48 5.44
CA TYR A 11 7.37 -10.43 4.61
C TYR A 11 8.34 -9.29 4.32
N ASP A 12 9.03 -8.78 5.32
CA ASP A 12 9.93 -7.64 5.15
C ASP A 12 11.10 -7.97 4.24
N VAL A 13 11.76 -9.12 4.45
CA VAL A 13 12.89 -9.57 3.63
C VAL A 13 12.47 -9.72 2.16
N TRP A 14 11.28 -10.30 1.94
CA TRP A 14 10.78 -10.54 0.60
C TRP A 14 10.27 -9.28 -0.11
N ARG A 15 9.97 -8.23 0.63
CA ARG A 15 9.39 -6.98 0.09
C ARG A 15 10.36 -5.80 0.06
N GLY A 16 11.66 -6.02 0.12
CA GLY A 16 12.67 -4.96 0.01
C GLY A 16 13.07 -4.31 1.34
N GLY A 17 12.56 -4.83 2.46
CA GLY A 17 13.01 -4.51 3.82
C GLY A 17 13.08 -3.03 4.17
N GLU A 18 14.09 -2.68 4.95
CA GLU A 18 14.30 -1.32 5.47
C GLU A 18 14.50 -0.24 4.37
N PRO A 19 15.24 -0.49 3.27
CA PRO A 19 15.41 0.54 2.23
C PRO A 19 14.09 0.95 1.57
N ARG A 20 13.19 -0.02 1.33
CA ARG A 20 11.84 0.25 0.81
C ARG A 20 10.99 0.99 1.82
N ALA A 21 11.01 0.54 3.08
CA ALA A 21 10.22 1.14 4.15
C ALA A 21 10.63 2.60 4.40
N ALA A 22 11.93 2.90 4.37
CA ALA A 22 12.43 4.26 4.49
C ALA A 22 11.94 5.15 3.35
N ALA A 23 12.09 4.71 2.08
CA ALA A 23 11.62 5.48 0.93
C ALA A 23 10.12 5.76 0.96
N ALA A 24 9.31 4.77 1.38
CA ALA A 24 7.87 4.95 1.53
C ALA A 24 7.51 5.94 2.65
N ALA A 25 8.16 5.81 3.81
CA ALA A 25 7.92 6.70 4.95
C ALA A 25 8.30 8.15 4.64
N ASP A 26 9.46 8.37 4.00
CA ASP A 26 9.91 9.70 3.59
C ASP A 26 8.91 10.35 2.61
N ALA A 27 8.42 9.59 1.63
CA ALA A 27 7.44 10.07 0.68
C ALA A 27 6.06 10.38 1.34
N VAL A 28 5.62 9.57 2.30
CA VAL A 28 4.40 9.87 3.08
C VAL A 28 4.59 11.13 3.91
N LEU A 29 5.71 11.25 4.64
CA LEU A 29 6.00 12.41 5.49
C LEU A 29 6.12 13.71 4.69
N ALA A 30 6.59 13.65 3.44
CA ALA A 30 6.63 14.81 2.54
C ALA A 30 5.23 15.32 2.17
N LEU A 31 4.22 14.44 2.17
CA LEU A 31 2.82 14.78 1.87
C LEU A 31 2.01 15.14 3.13
N VAL A 32 2.46 14.75 4.30
CA VAL A 32 1.80 15.05 5.58
C VAL A 32 2.20 16.43 6.07
N PRO A 33 1.24 17.34 6.38
CA PRO A 33 1.56 18.69 6.85
C PRO A 33 2.51 18.70 8.06
N GLY A 34 3.47 19.61 8.08
CA GLY A 34 4.47 19.72 9.16
C GLY A 34 3.87 19.96 10.55
N ARG A 35 2.66 20.55 10.62
CA ARG A 35 1.92 20.78 11.87
C ARG A 35 1.22 19.53 12.42
N ALA A 36 1.13 18.44 11.65
CA ALA A 36 0.48 17.21 12.09
C ALA A 36 1.15 16.65 13.35
N ARG A 37 0.35 16.24 14.33
CA ARG A 37 0.77 15.66 15.61
C ARG A 37 0.29 14.21 15.79
N SER A 38 -0.64 13.76 14.95
CA SER A 38 -1.18 12.41 14.99
C SER A 38 -1.33 11.84 13.58
N LEU A 39 -0.90 10.59 13.39
CA LEU A 39 -1.03 9.85 12.13
C LEU A 39 -1.53 8.44 12.43
N LEU A 40 -2.53 8.00 11.68
CA LEU A 40 -2.99 6.62 11.63
C LEU A 40 -2.45 5.95 10.36
N ASP A 41 -1.75 4.83 10.51
CA ASP A 41 -1.29 4.01 9.39
C ASP A 41 -2.18 2.76 9.27
N VAL A 42 -3.06 2.75 8.28
CA VAL A 42 -4.08 1.70 8.06
C VAL A 42 -3.49 0.59 7.20
N ALA A 43 -3.62 -0.66 7.65
CA ALA A 43 -2.93 -1.83 7.15
C ALA A 43 -1.40 -1.69 7.28
N CYS A 44 -0.97 -1.43 8.49
CA CYS A 44 0.45 -1.18 8.82
C CYS A 44 1.37 -2.40 8.61
N GLY A 45 0.79 -3.59 8.39
CA GLY A 45 1.52 -4.83 8.20
C GLY A 45 2.42 -5.13 9.39
N THR A 46 3.67 -5.46 9.13
CA THR A 46 4.69 -5.71 10.18
C THR A 46 5.12 -4.44 10.93
N GLY A 47 4.59 -3.26 10.59
CA GLY A 47 4.94 -1.99 11.20
C GLY A 47 6.29 -1.40 10.76
N ILE A 48 6.94 -1.96 9.74
CA ILE A 48 8.26 -1.49 9.29
C ILE A 48 8.20 -0.05 8.73
N VAL A 49 7.15 0.30 7.99
CA VAL A 49 6.91 1.68 7.51
C VAL A 49 6.44 2.56 8.66
N THR A 50 5.50 2.08 9.47
CA THR A 50 4.91 2.80 10.61
C THR A 50 5.98 3.26 11.60
N ARG A 51 6.94 2.38 11.92
CA ARG A 51 8.09 2.71 12.77
C ARG A 51 8.94 3.84 12.16
N ARG A 52 9.15 3.81 10.84
CA ARG A 52 9.89 4.87 10.13
C ARG A 52 9.13 6.18 10.12
N LEU A 53 7.80 6.16 9.98
CA LEU A 53 6.96 7.36 10.11
C LEU A 53 7.10 7.99 11.50
N ALA A 54 7.07 7.19 12.56
CA ALA A 54 7.24 7.66 13.93
C ALA A 54 8.64 8.25 14.18
N ALA A 55 9.70 7.60 13.68
CA ALA A 55 11.07 8.05 13.83
C ALA A 55 11.41 9.28 12.95
N GLY A 56 10.78 9.39 11.77
CA GLY A 56 11.11 10.41 10.78
C GLY A 56 10.58 11.81 11.11
N ARG A 57 9.67 11.93 12.11
CA ARG A 57 9.17 13.25 12.54
C ARG A 57 8.98 13.30 14.05
N PRO A 58 9.90 13.95 14.78
CA PRO A 58 9.76 14.17 16.22
C PRO A 58 8.43 14.87 16.57
N GLY A 59 7.73 14.34 17.59
CA GLY A 59 6.44 14.86 18.03
C GLY A 59 5.22 14.39 17.23
N LEU A 60 5.39 13.60 16.17
CA LEU A 60 4.30 12.93 15.48
C LEU A 60 4.00 11.59 16.19
N ARG A 61 2.82 11.49 16.80
CA ARG A 61 2.33 10.21 17.35
C ARG A 61 1.76 9.38 16.20
N VAL A 62 2.32 8.19 16.01
CA VAL A 62 1.87 7.28 14.93
C VAL A 62 1.19 6.08 15.58
N THR A 63 0.00 5.77 15.11
CA THR A 63 -0.75 4.56 15.47
C THR A 63 -0.83 3.67 14.26
N GLY A 64 -0.44 2.41 14.38
CA GLY A 64 -0.61 1.39 13.34
C GLY A 64 -1.91 0.62 13.55
N LEU A 65 -2.55 0.21 12.46
CA LEU A 65 -3.72 -0.67 12.48
C LEU A 65 -3.56 -1.74 11.41
N ASP A 66 -3.79 -3.01 11.80
CA ASP A 66 -3.87 -4.10 10.83
C ASP A 66 -4.96 -5.11 11.22
N ARG A 67 -5.52 -5.80 10.23
CA ARG A 67 -6.54 -6.84 10.47
C ARG A 67 -5.95 -8.22 10.71
N SER A 68 -4.70 -8.47 10.28
CA SER A 68 -3.99 -9.72 10.47
C SER A 68 -3.41 -9.77 11.89
N PRO A 69 -3.76 -10.78 12.71
CA PRO A 69 -3.18 -10.92 14.05
C PRO A 69 -1.66 -11.10 14.05
N ALA A 70 -1.10 -11.82 13.07
CA ALA A 70 0.34 -12.01 12.98
C ALA A 70 1.05 -10.71 12.59
N MET A 71 0.53 -9.97 11.59
CA MET A 71 1.07 -8.66 11.23
C MET A 71 1.02 -7.68 12.41
N ALA A 72 -0.13 -7.59 13.09
CA ALA A 72 -0.29 -6.73 14.25
C ALA A 72 0.68 -7.08 15.41
N ARG A 73 0.97 -8.36 15.65
CA ARG A 73 1.99 -8.79 16.64
C ARG A 73 3.38 -8.29 16.26
N HIS A 74 3.80 -8.44 14.99
CA HIS A 74 5.09 -7.93 14.52
C HIS A 74 5.16 -6.40 14.64
N ALA A 75 4.08 -5.71 14.28
CA ALA A 75 4.01 -4.26 14.42
C ALA A 75 4.08 -3.83 15.89
N ALA A 76 3.38 -4.51 16.80
CA ALA A 76 3.39 -4.21 18.23
C ALA A 76 4.77 -4.41 18.88
N ALA A 77 5.57 -5.37 18.39
CA ALA A 77 6.96 -5.52 18.81
C ALA A 77 7.85 -4.33 18.42
N ARG A 78 7.52 -3.67 17.30
CA ARG A 78 8.24 -2.47 16.80
C ARG A 78 7.72 -1.16 17.38
N LEU A 79 6.45 -1.12 17.74
CA LEU A 79 5.72 0.06 18.24
C LEU A 79 4.88 -0.33 19.45
N PRO A 80 5.50 -0.59 20.63
CA PRO A 80 4.78 -0.99 21.83
C PRO A 80 3.68 0.02 22.20
N GLY A 81 2.45 -0.49 22.41
CA GLY A 81 1.30 0.34 22.81
C GLY A 81 0.69 1.22 21.70
N ALA A 82 1.21 1.15 20.46
CA ALA A 82 0.76 2.00 19.36
C ALA A 82 0.15 1.21 18.18
N VAL A 83 -0.29 -0.03 18.41
CA VAL A 83 -0.89 -0.87 17.35
C VAL A 83 -2.24 -1.39 17.77
N VAL A 84 -3.20 -1.35 16.85
CA VAL A 84 -4.58 -1.80 17.03
C VAL A 84 -4.90 -2.91 16.05
N LEU A 85 -5.44 -4.03 16.53
CA LEU A 85 -5.97 -5.11 15.69
C LEU A 85 -7.40 -4.75 15.30
N ALA A 86 -7.62 -4.36 14.05
CA ALA A 86 -8.96 -4.01 13.55
C ALA A 86 -9.04 -4.03 12.01
N ASP A 87 -10.26 -3.93 11.48
CA ASP A 87 -10.55 -3.87 10.05
C ASP A 87 -10.61 -2.42 9.56
N GLY A 88 -9.88 -2.11 8.49
CA GLY A 88 -9.88 -0.79 7.85
C GLY A 88 -11.24 -0.34 7.32
N ARG A 89 -12.17 -1.26 7.11
CA ARG A 89 -13.56 -0.98 6.71
C ARG A 89 -14.43 -0.45 7.85
N ARG A 90 -13.94 -0.54 9.09
CA ARG A 90 -14.61 -0.04 10.31
C ARG A 90 -13.57 0.31 11.35
N LEU A 91 -13.03 1.51 11.26
CA LEU A 91 -11.97 1.98 12.14
C LEU A 91 -12.51 2.26 13.57
N PRO A 92 -11.88 1.72 14.64
CA PRO A 92 -12.33 1.87 16.02
C PRO A 92 -11.91 3.23 16.62
N PHE A 93 -11.99 4.29 15.84
CA PHE A 93 -11.59 5.65 16.21
C PHE A 93 -12.75 6.62 16.02
N ARG A 94 -12.71 7.74 16.73
CA ARG A 94 -13.71 8.82 16.63
C ARG A 94 -13.59 9.58 15.32
N ASN A 95 -14.65 10.26 14.94
CA ASN A 95 -14.62 11.21 13.84
C ASN A 95 -13.59 12.32 14.14
N GLY A 96 -12.72 12.65 13.18
CA GLY A 96 -11.78 13.73 13.33
C GLY A 96 -10.69 13.52 14.40
N GLU A 97 -10.25 12.30 14.61
CA GLU A 97 -9.26 11.98 15.65
C GLU A 97 -7.82 12.25 15.20
N PHE A 98 -7.53 12.11 13.91
CA PHE A 98 -6.17 12.19 13.37
C PHE A 98 -5.94 13.40 12.47
N ASP A 99 -4.71 13.96 12.54
CA ASP A 99 -4.25 15.00 11.62
C ASP A 99 -3.86 14.45 10.25
N ALA A 100 -3.41 13.19 10.22
CA ALA A 100 -3.08 12.48 8.98
C ALA A 100 -3.51 11.00 9.07
N VAL A 101 -3.81 10.42 7.91
CA VAL A 101 -4.05 8.98 7.75
C VAL A 101 -3.24 8.52 6.54
N SER A 102 -2.54 7.39 6.66
CA SER A 102 -1.89 6.70 5.55
C SER A 102 -2.47 5.32 5.32
N SER A 103 -2.46 4.86 4.06
CA SER A 103 -2.74 3.47 3.70
C SER A 103 -1.84 3.06 2.53
N VAL A 104 -0.59 2.74 2.87
CA VAL A 104 0.41 2.39 1.85
C VAL A 104 0.28 0.91 1.50
N TRP A 105 0.12 0.61 0.19
CA TRP A 105 -0.06 -0.75 -0.34
C TRP A 105 -1.27 -1.52 0.21
N LEU A 106 -2.37 -0.83 0.51
CA LEU A 106 -3.59 -1.47 0.97
C LEU A 106 -4.61 -1.72 -0.15
N LEU A 107 -5.02 -0.68 -0.87
CA LEU A 107 -6.22 -0.74 -1.72
C LEU A 107 -6.11 -1.77 -2.86
N HIS A 108 -4.92 -2.03 -3.39
CA HIS A 108 -4.69 -3.06 -4.41
C HIS A 108 -4.95 -4.51 -3.92
N LEU A 109 -5.03 -4.73 -2.60
CA LEU A 109 -5.33 -6.03 -1.99
C LEU A 109 -6.84 -6.24 -1.80
N VAL A 110 -7.62 -5.19 -1.94
CA VAL A 110 -9.07 -5.23 -1.76
C VAL A 110 -9.72 -5.64 -3.07
N GLU A 111 -10.43 -6.76 -3.08
CA GLU A 111 -11.02 -7.30 -4.31
C GLU A 111 -12.31 -6.59 -4.68
N ASP A 112 -13.12 -6.23 -3.68
CA ASP A 112 -14.40 -5.54 -3.88
C ASP A 112 -14.20 -4.02 -3.85
N VAL A 113 -14.64 -3.35 -4.90
CA VAL A 113 -14.64 -1.89 -5.01
C VAL A 113 -15.48 -1.21 -3.92
N VAL A 114 -16.53 -1.87 -3.42
CA VAL A 114 -17.35 -1.39 -2.31
C VAL A 114 -16.54 -1.34 -1.03
N ASP A 115 -15.73 -2.37 -0.77
CA ASP A 115 -14.86 -2.42 0.40
C ASP A 115 -13.72 -1.39 0.29
N ALA A 116 -13.14 -1.21 -0.89
CA ALA A 116 -12.13 -0.17 -1.12
C ALA A 116 -12.71 1.23 -0.84
N ARG A 117 -13.93 1.50 -1.33
CA ARG A 117 -14.65 2.75 -1.06
C ARG A 117 -14.92 2.94 0.43
N ARG A 118 -15.33 1.88 1.16
CA ARG A 118 -15.55 1.92 2.61
C ARG A 118 -14.29 2.27 3.37
N ILE A 119 -13.16 1.67 3.02
CA ILE A 119 -11.86 1.97 3.65
C ILE A 119 -11.52 3.45 3.48
N VAL A 120 -11.64 3.99 2.26
CA VAL A 120 -11.37 5.41 2.00
C VAL A 120 -12.32 6.31 2.79
N ALA A 121 -13.61 5.95 2.86
CA ALA A 121 -14.60 6.71 3.65
C ALA A 121 -14.27 6.70 5.15
N GLU A 122 -13.83 5.57 5.71
CA GLU A 122 -13.39 5.48 7.11
C GLU A 122 -12.12 6.30 7.37
N CYS A 123 -11.13 6.25 6.45
CA CYS A 123 -9.96 7.13 6.51
C CYS A 123 -10.36 8.61 6.52
N ALA A 124 -11.31 9.01 5.66
CA ALA A 124 -11.84 10.38 5.64
C ALA A 124 -12.61 10.73 6.91
N ARG A 125 -13.40 9.79 7.47
CA ARG A 125 -14.17 10.01 8.70
C ARG A 125 -13.27 10.34 9.89
N VAL A 126 -12.20 9.55 10.08
CA VAL A 126 -11.30 9.72 11.24
C VAL A 126 -10.33 10.89 11.09
N LEU A 127 -10.20 11.49 9.90
CA LEU A 127 -9.44 12.72 9.67
C LEU A 127 -10.13 13.93 10.26
N ARG A 128 -9.37 14.83 10.89
CA ARG A 128 -9.79 16.18 11.26
C ARG A 128 -10.04 17.05 10.05
N PRO A 129 -10.90 18.04 10.14
CA PRO A 129 -10.89 19.16 9.19
C PRO A 129 -9.48 19.74 9.05
N GLY A 130 -9.01 19.96 7.82
CA GLY A 130 -7.62 20.34 7.52
C GLY A 130 -6.59 19.21 7.58
N GLY A 131 -7.01 17.97 7.84
CA GLY A 131 -6.16 16.77 7.82
C GLY A 131 -5.90 16.24 6.42
N THR A 132 -4.95 15.30 6.30
CA THR A 132 -4.51 14.75 5.01
C THR A 132 -4.56 13.22 5.02
N TYR A 133 -5.18 12.63 4.00
CA TYR A 133 -5.12 11.21 3.69
C TYR A 133 -4.11 10.95 2.58
N VAL A 134 -3.21 9.97 2.79
CA VAL A 134 -2.16 9.58 1.83
C VAL A 134 -2.29 8.09 1.51
N THR A 135 -2.33 7.72 0.23
CA THR A 135 -2.42 6.31 -0.17
C THR A 135 -1.64 6.02 -1.45
N THR A 136 -1.20 4.78 -1.62
CA THR A 136 -0.67 4.31 -2.91
C THR A 136 -1.79 4.08 -3.90
N VAL A 137 -1.50 4.40 -5.17
CA VAL A 137 -2.36 4.14 -6.31
C VAL A 137 -1.58 3.39 -7.40
N ASP A 138 -2.31 2.73 -8.31
CA ASP A 138 -1.73 2.06 -9.50
C ASP A 138 -0.57 1.11 -9.19
N LYS A 139 -0.60 0.45 -8.02
CA LYS A 139 0.50 -0.38 -7.54
C LYS A 139 0.85 -1.51 -8.52
N GLY A 140 -0.16 -2.10 -9.15
CA GLY A 140 0.05 -3.14 -10.16
C GLY A 140 0.79 -2.61 -11.39
N ALA A 141 0.40 -1.44 -11.89
CA ALA A 141 1.03 -0.78 -13.02
C ALA A 141 2.47 -0.32 -12.70
N SER A 142 2.73 0.10 -11.47
CA SER A 142 4.07 0.51 -11.01
C SER A 142 5.14 -0.59 -11.16
N HIS A 143 4.74 -1.85 -11.21
CA HIS A 143 5.67 -2.97 -11.44
C HIS A 143 6.03 -3.16 -12.92
N ASN A 144 5.40 -2.47 -13.84
CA ASN A 144 5.80 -2.45 -15.25
C ASN A 144 6.90 -1.39 -15.40
N VAL A 145 8.15 -1.85 -15.43
CA VAL A 145 9.35 -1.01 -15.57
C VAL A 145 9.94 -1.06 -16.98
N GLY A 146 9.21 -1.65 -17.94
CA GLY A 146 9.65 -1.81 -19.33
C GLY A 146 10.69 -2.90 -19.52
N SER A 147 10.78 -3.87 -18.61
CA SER A 147 11.75 -4.96 -18.67
C SER A 147 11.29 -6.13 -19.55
N ASP A 148 12.22 -7.03 -19.88
CA ASP A 148 11.93 -8.31 -20.57
C ASP A 148 10.96 -9.18 -19.77
N ILE A 149 11.00 -9.15 -18.45
CA ILE A 149 10.01 -9.78 -17.56
C ILE A 149 8.61 -9.23 -17.82
N ASP A 150 8.48 -7.90 -17.95
CA ASP A 150 7.20 -7.25 -18.20
C ASP A 150 6.63 -7.63 -19.56
N VAL A 151 7.49 -7.78 -20.58
CA VAL A 151 7.08 -8.28 -21.89
C VAL A 151 6.48 -9.68 -21.78
N VAL A 152 7.13 -10.59 -21.05
CA VAL A 152 6.57 -11.93 -20.80
C VAL A 152 5.24 -11.84 -20.07
N LEU A 153 5.15 -11.02 -19.01
CA LEU A 153 3.98 -10.94 -18.16
C LEU A 153 2.83 -10.08 -18.73
N SER A 154 3.04 -9.36 -19.84
CA SER A 154 2.01 -8.49 -20.47
C SER A 154 0.78 -9.26 -20.92
N SER A 155 0.94 -10.52 -21.31
CA SER A 155 -0.15 -11.39 -21.80
C SER A 155 -0.92 -12.11 -20.66
N ARG A 156 -0.67 -11.76 -19.40
CA ARG A 156 -1.47 -12.26 -18.27
C ARG A 156 -2.91 -11.76 -18.36
N PRO A 157 -3.88 -12.55 -17.83
CA PRO A 157 -5.24 -12.05 -17.69
C PRO A 157 -5.27 -10.72 -16.93
N PRO A 158 -6.04 -9.72 -17.40
CA PRO A 158 -6.18 -8.46 -16.67
C PRO A 158 -6.93 -8.67 -15.35
N ARG A 159 -6.65 -7.81 -14.38
CA ARG A 159 -7.42 -7.72 -13.15
C ARG A 159 -7.89 -6.27 -12.97
N PRO A 160 -9.16 -6.06 -12.61
CA PRO A 160 -9.61 -4.76 -12.17
C PRO A 160 -8.74 -4.28 -11.00
N ALA A 161 -8.22 -3.06 -11.10
CA ALA A 161 -7.37 -2.49 -10.06
C ALA A 161 -8.23 -1.61 -9.14
N SER A 162 -8.53 -2.11 -7.94
CA SER A 162 -9.27 -1.36 -6.91
C SER A 162 -8.51 -0.13 -6.40
N ASP A 163 -7.23 -0.05 -6.70
CA ASP A 163 -6.33 1.07 -6.41
C ASP A 163 -6.03 1.94 -7.64
N ALA A 164 -6.78 1.81 -8.75
CA ALA A 164 -6.62 2.69 -9.90
C ALA A 164 -6.78 4.16 -9.48
N ALA A 165 -5.86 5.03 -9.89
CA ALA A 165 -5.80 6.42 -9.43
C ALA A 165 -7.12 7.17 -9.58
N ALA A 166 -7.82 7.00 -10.71
CA ALA A 166 -9.12 7.62 -10.96
C ALA A 166 -10.22 7.09 -10.02
N LEU A 167 -10.22 5.79 -9.69
CA LEU A 167 -11.16 5.21 -8.75
C LEU A 167 -10.90 5.69 -7.34
N VAL A 168 -9.65 5.68 -6.89
CA VAL A 168 -9.28 6.18 -5.55
C VAL A 168 -9.64 7.65 -5.40
N GLU A 169 -9.44 8.46 -6.43
CA GLU A 169 -9.86 9.87 -6.45
C GLU A 169 -11.38 9.98 -6.31
N SER A 170 -12.16 9.18 -7.06
CA SER A 170 -13.62 9.19 -6.96
C SER A 170 -14.10 8.78 -5.56
N TYR A 171 -13.45 7.81 -4.90
CA TYR A 171 -13.78 7.41 -3.54
C TYR A 171 -13.47 8.53 -2.53
N ALA A 172 -12.31 9.17 -2.68
CA ALA A 172 -11.90 10.27 -1.81
C ALA A 172 -12.84 11.48 -1.93
N VAL A 173 -13.16 11.88 -3.17
CA VAL A 173 -14.11 12.98 -3.43
C VAL A 173 -15.50 12.63 -2.91
N GLY A 174 -15.99 11.42 -3.14
CA GLY A 174 -17.26 10.94 -2.60
C GLY A 174 -17.30 10.86 -1.07
N ALA A 175 -16.14 10.83 -0.40
CA ALA A 175 -16.01 10.90 1.06
C ALA A 175 -15.72 12.34 1.57
N GLY A 176 -15.87 13.35 0.72
CA GLY A 176 -15.69 14.77 1.08
C GLY A 176 -14.23 15.23 1.17
N LEU A 177 -13.29 14.48 0.60
CA LEU A 177 -11.89 14.89 0.48
C LEU A 177 -11.65 15.57 -0.87
N VAL A 178 -10.62 16.41 -0.93
CA VAL A 178 -10.20 17.08 -2.17
C VAL A 178 -8.78 16.64 -2.55
N PRO A 179 -8.48 16.42 -3.84
CA PRO A 179 -7.13 16.15 -4.30
C PRO A 179 -6.18 17.28 -3.87
N ALA A 180 -5.01 16.94 -3.31
CA ALA A 180 -4.07 17.93 -2.76
C ALA A 180 -2.69 17.83 -3.38
N ALA A 181 -2.06 16.65 -3.37
CA ALA A 181 -0.69 16.48 -3.86
C ALA A 181 -0.43 15.03 -4.32
N ARG A 182 0.72 14.84 -4.92
CA ARG A 182 1.26 13.51 -5.29
C ARG A 182 2.76 13.46 -5.02
N ALA A 183 3.27 12.27 -4.75
CA ALA A 183 4.69 11.98 -4.66
C ALA A 183 4.98 10.61 -5.27
N GLY A 184 6.24 10.38 -5.65
CA GLY A 184 6.71 9.08 -6.06
C GLY A 184 7.86 8.63 -5.17
N PHE A 185 8.03 7.31 -5.02
CA PHE A 185 9.19 6.75 -4.34
C PHE A 185 9.61 5.42 -4.98
N THR A 186 10.91 5.16 -4.98
CA THR A 186 11.47 3.92 -5.50
C THR A 186 11.24 2.78 -4.53
N GLY A 187 10.65 1.70 -5.00
CA GLY A 187 10.49 0.44 -4.26
C GLY A 187 11.80 -0.33 -4.19
N ARG A 188 12.77 0.20 -3.44
CA ARG A 188 14.13 -0.35 -3.34
C ARG A 188 14.11 -1.83 -2.97
N GLY A 189 14.88 -2.65 -3.72
CA GLY A 189 14.95 -4.09 -3.53
C GLY A 189 13.72 -4.86 -4.00
N GLN A 190 12.84 -4.25 -4.78
CA GLN A 190 11.68 -4.91 -5.39
C GLN A 190 11.84 -5.20 -6.89
N GLY A 191 12.96 -4.84 -7.46
CA GLY A 191 13.34 -5.27 -8.80
C GLY A 191 13.34 -6.80 -8.89
N ARG A 192 12.67 -7.33 -9.90
CA ARG A 192 12.52 -8.78 -10.08
C ARG A 192 13.62 -9.32 -10.99
N SER A 193 14.22 -10.45 -10.61
CA SER A 193 14.95 -11.30 -11.54
C SER A 193 13.99 -12.34 -12.15
N PRO A 194 14.30 -12.95 -13.30
CA PRO A 194 13.49 -14.02 -13.87
C PRO A 194 13.27 -15.17 -12.87
N ARG A 195 14.30 -15.62 -12.16
CA ARG A 195 14.20 -16.65 -11.12
C ARG A 195 13.25 -16.25 -10.00
N ARG A 196 13.31 -14.99 -9.56
CA ARG A 196 12.39 -14.47 -8.57
C ARG A 196 10.97 -14.41 -9.08
N ALA A 197 10.74 -13.98 -10.32
CA ALA A 197 9.41 -13.93 -10.92
C ALA A 197 8.77 -15.33 -11.03
N ILE A 198 9.57 -16.36 -11.35
CA ILE A 198 9.13 -17.77 -11.35
C ILE A 198 8.73 -18.21 -9.92
N ALA A 199 9.54 -17.87 -8.92
CA ALA A 199 9.22 -18.21 -7.54
C ALA A 199 7.95 -17.52 -7.05
N ASP A 200 7.76 -16.23 -7.41
CA ASP A 200 6.55 -15.47 -7.11
C ASP A 200 5.31 -16.07 -7.80
N LEU A 201 5.46 -16.52 -9.04
CA LEU A 201 4.40 -17.21 -9.79
C LEU A 201 3.96 -18.50 -9.08
N ARG A 202 4.92 -19.34 -8.70
CA ARG A 202 4.66 -20.62 -8.01
C ARG A 202 4.02 -20.45 -6.65
N ARG A 203 4.27 -19.31 -5.97
CA ARG A 203 3.66 -18.96 -4.68
C ARG A 203 2.28 -18.31 -4.80
N GLY A 204 1.79 -18.09 -6.03
CA GLY A 204 0.50 -17.44 -6.25
C GLY A 204 0.49 -15.92 -5.99
N TRP A 205 1.65 -15.30 -6.03
CA TRP A 205 1.73 -13.83 -5.87
C TRP A 205 1.23 -13.07 -7.09
N PHE A 206 1.11 -13.74 -8.22
CA PHE A 206 0.39 -13.22 -9.39
C PHE A 206 -1.06 -13.70 -9.30
N VAL A 207 -1.93 -12.89 -8.74
CA VAL A 207 -3.34 -13.24 -8.47
C VAL A 207 -4.08 -13.72 -9.72
N THR A 208 -3.70 -13.22 -10.90
CA THR A 208 -4.27 -13.63 -12.20
C THR A 208 -3.70 -14.95 -12.73
N LEU A 209 -2.72 -15.53 -12.06
CA LEU A 209 -2.10 -16.80 -12.36
C LEU A 209 -1.90 -17.58 -11.04
N PRO A 210 -2.98 -18.00 -10.39
CA PRO A 210 -2.88 -18.74 -9.12
C PRO A 210 -2.16 -20.08 -9.33
N PRO A 211 -1.63 -20.69 -8.26
CA PRO A 211 -1.06 -22.03 -8.33
C PRO A 211 -2.05 -23.00 -8.99
N GLY A 212 -1.55 -23.82 -9.94
CA GLY A 212 -2.38 -24.73 -10.72
C GLY A 212 -3.12 -24.08 -11.89
N HIS A 213 -2.96 -22.80 -12.15
CA HIS A 213 -3.50 -22.18 -13.36
C HIS A 213 -2.83 -22.79 -14.60
N PRO A 214 -3.58 -23.24 -15.64
CA PRO A 214 -3.02 -23.95 -16.81
C PRO A 214 -1.90 -23.21 -17.53
N ARG A 215 -1.92 -21.87 -17.50
CA ARG A 215 -0.90 -21.04 -18.13
C ARG A 215 0.29 -20.71 -17.22
N ALA A 216 0.28 -21.11 -15.93
CA ALA A 216 1.38 -20.78 -15.02
C ALA A 216 2.71 -21.39 -15.47
N ASP A 217 2.68 -22.63 -15.97
CA ASP A 217 3.86 -23.31 -16.47
C ASP A 217 4.38 -22.70 -17.78
N GLU A 218 3.49 -22.23 -18.66
CA GLU A 218 3.86 -21.47 -19.87
C GLU A 218 4.66 -20.21 -19.50
N PHE A 219 4.13 -19.43 -18.54
CA PHE A 219 4.82 -18.23 -18.09
C PHE A 219 6.14 -18.54 -17.39
N ALA A 220 6.19 -19.60 -16.58
CA ALA A 220 7.41 -20.04 -15.92
C ALA A 220 8.48 -20.45 -16.94
N ALA A 221 8.12 -21.20 -17.99
CA ALA A 221 9.03 -21.58 -19.07
C ALA A 221 9.54 -20.33 -19.83
N ARG A 222 8.68 -19.39 -20.18
CA ARG A 222 9.07 -18.14 -20.87
C ARG A 222 10.01 -17.29 -19.99
N LEU A 223 9.77 -17.19 -18.69
CA LEU A 223 10.65 -16.51 -17.75
C LEU A 223 12.01 -17.22 -17.61
N ALA A 224 12.00 -18.57 -17.62
CA ALA A 224 13.23 -19.37 -17.54
C ALA A 224 14.11 -19.23 -18.80
N ALA A 225 13.53 -18.87 -19.94
CA ALA A 225 14.26 -18.62 -21.19
C ALA A 225 14.91 -17.21 -21.25
N LEU A 226 14.62 -16.31 -20.31
CA LEU A 226 15.23 -14.98 -20.29
C LEU A 226 16.70 -15.06 -19.86
N PRO A 227 17.57 -14.14 -20.32
CA PRO A 227 18.96 -14.07 -19.88
C PRO A 227 19.06 -13.58 -18.42
N ASP A 228 20.25 -13.72 -17.83
CA ASP A 228 20.59 -13.15 -16.52
C ASP A 228 19.55 -13.51 -15.43
N GLN A 229 19.36 -14.80 -15.22
CA GLN A 229 18.30 -15.36 -14.35
C GLN A 229 18.29 -14.81 -12.92
N ASP A 230 19.43 -14.41 -12.38
CA ASP A 230 19.58 -13.90 -11.02
C ASP A 230 19.71 -12.37 -10.95
N ARG A 231 19.87 -11.68 -12.08
CA ARG A 231 20.02 -10.24 -12.14
C ARG A 231 18.66 -9.55 -12.00
N PRO A 232 18.44 -8.74 -10.93
CA PRO A 232 17.21 -7.95 -10.80
C PRO A 232 17.07 -6.93 -11.93
N ARG A 233 15.87 -6.77 -12.45
CA ARG A 233 15.47 -5.65 -13.31
C ARG A 233 15.26 -4.40 -12.44
N PRO A 234 15.09 -3.22 -13.02
CA PRO A 234 14.92 -1.98 -12.25
C PRO A 234 13.83 -2.07 -11.17
N ASP A 235 14.07 -1.39 -10.07
CA ASP A 235 13.06 -1.24 -9.01
C ASP A 235 11.83 -0.48 -9.51
N PRO A 236 10.61 -0.86 -9.09
CA PRO A 236 9.41 -0.11 -9.41
C PRO A 236 9.40 1.27 -8.76
N VAL A 237 8.72 2.22 -9.38
CA VAL A 237 8.41 3.51 -8.77
C VAL A 237 6.92 3.53 -8.42
N PHE A 238 6.62 3.67 -7.12
CA PHE A 238 5.26 3.73 -6.62
C PHE A 238 4.78 5.18 -6.54
N THR A 239 3.48 5.36 -6.82
CA THR A 239 2.83 6.67 -6.74
C THR A 239 1.98 6.75 -5.47
N LEU A 240 2.14 7.84 -4.73
CA LEU A 240 1.27 8.28 -3.65
C LEU A 240 0.37 9.43 -4.12
N ARG A 241 -0.89 9.38 -3.69
CA ARG A 241 -1.84 10.48 -3.79
C ARG A 241 -2.18 10.96 -2.40
N ALA A 242 -2.25 12.28 -2.24
CA ALA A 242 -2.70 12.93 -1.01
C ALA A 242 -4.02 13.65 -1.27
N PHE A 243 -4.92 13.56 -0.29
CA PHE A 243 -6.24 14.19 -0.31
C PHE A 243 -6.42 14.97 0.99
N GLY A 244 -6.85 16.22 0.89
CA GLY A 244 -7.12 17.09 2.03
C GLY A 244 -8.58 17.02 2.47
N LYS A 245 -8.83 17.05 3.78
CA LYS A 245 -10.19 17.25 4.31
C LYS A 245 -10.43 18.76 4.47
N PRO A 246 -11.44 19.36 3.81
CA PRO A 246 -11.74 20.77 3.95
C PRO A 246 -11.95 21.18 5.42
N VAL A 247 -11.55 22.40 5.77
CA VAL A 247 -11.73 22.95 7.13
C VAL A 247 -13.21 23.28 7.39
N HIS A 248 -13.93 23.69 6.34
CA HIS A 248 -15.38 23.94 6.37
C HIS A 248 -16.05 22.84 5.56
N GLY A 249 -17.24 22.41 5.99
CA GLY A 249 -18.07 21.47 5.19
C GLY A 249 -18.33 22.06 3.80
N PRO A 250 -18.78 21.24 2.83
CA PRO A 250 -19.20 21.78 1.54
C PRO A 250 -20.20 22.92 1.79
N PRO A 251 -20.16 24.01 0.98
CA PRO A 251 -21.19 25.04 1.08
C PRO A 251 -22.56 24.37 1.00
N PRO A 252 -23.56 24.85 1.76
CA PRO A 252 -24.91 24.35 1.62
C PRO A 252 -25.30 24.45 0.15
N GLY A 253 -25.71 23.33 -0.44
CA GLY A 253 -26.02 23.25 -1.86
C GLY A 253 -27.03 24.31 -2.27
N GLU A 254 -26.71 24.98 -3.38
CA GLU A 254 -27.67 25.74 -4.16
C GLU A 254 -28.64 24.78 -4.86
#